data_f983aa5f204d5b3a70bb5e3e937a712e
#
_entry.id   f983aa5f204d5b3a70bb5e3e937a712e
#
_cell.length_a   1.000
_cell.length_b   1.000
_cell.length_c   1.000
_cell.angle_alpha   90.00
_cell.angle_beta   90.00
_cell.angle_gamma   90.00
#
_symmetry.space_group_name_H-M   'P 1'
#
loop_
_entity.id
_entity.type
_entity.pdbx_description
1 polymer ?
#
loop_
_entity_poly.entity_id
_entity_poly.type
_entity_poly.pdbx_seq_one_letter_code
_entity_poly.pdbx_strand_id
1 'polypeptide(L)'
;TARALGYTVSSAASSLATGRTMCIGVIVPFIDRWFFNSVLSGASDALGHAGYDLTLYNVASDPAARRAVLDSVIHRRRVDGMIAVSLELDAVESEQLARLDIPAVAIGGPSQNLPALSIDDTAIARLATDHLIALGHRRIAHLGGDPAFDLDFHIPTRRRQGYEQALMAADIPVEP
;
A
#
# COMPACT_ATOMS: atom_id res chain seq x y z
N THR A 1 -30.60 28.03 -18.09
CA THR A 1 -29.70 27.49 -17.03
C THR A 1 -28.44 26.95 -17.66
N ALA A 2 -27.26 27.04 -16.96
CA ALA A 2 -25.96 26.60 -17.48
C ALA A 2 -25.99 25.14 -18.01
N ARG A 3 -26.78 24.29 -17.39
CA ARG A 3 -26.99 22.89 -17.79
C ARG A 3 -27.64 22.74 -19.18
N ALA A 4 -28.55 23.65 -19.54
CA ALA A 4 -29.23 23.66 -20.85
C ALA A 4 -28.31 24.14 -21.98
N LEU A 5 -27.22 24.82 -21.64
CA LEU A 5 -26.23 25.34 -22.58
C LEU A 5 -25.00 24.40 -22.71
N GLY A 6 -25.04 23.20 -22.10
CA GLY A 6 -23.91 22.25 -22.12
C GLY A 6 -22.65 22.76 -21.40
N TYR A 7 -22.79 23.75 -20.52
CA TYR A 7 -21.66 24.30 -19.77
C TYR A 7 -21.26 23.32 -18.65
N THR A 8 -20.14 22.64 -18.81
CA THR A 8 -19.47 21.86 -17.74
C THR A 8 -18.49 22.76 -17.02
N VAL A 9 -18.61 22.86 -15.71
CA VAL A 9 -17.65 23.59 -14.89
C VAL A 9 -16.30 22.89 -15.05
N SER A 10 -15.28 23.63 -15.48
CA SER A 10 -13.92 23.11 -15.56
C SER A 10 -13.44 22.69 -14.16
N SER A 11 -12.92 21.48 -14.02
CA SER A 11 -12.34 20.99 -12.76
C SER A 11 -11.23 21.93 -12.24
N ALA A 12 -10.45 22.50 -13.16
CA ALA A 12 -9.43 23.50 -12.83
C ALA A 12 -10.00 24.79 -12.26
N ALA A 13 -11.15 25.28 -12.78
CA ALA A 13 -11.82 26.46 -12.24
C ALA A 13 -12.45 26.16 -10.87
N SER A 14 -13.00 24.98 -10.69
CA SER A 14 -13.57 24.53 -9.41
C SER A 14 -12.47 24.38 -8.34
N SER A 15 -11.32 23.77 -8.69
CA SER A 15 -10.20 23.60 -7.76
C SER A 15 -9.60 24.93 -7.32
N LEU A 16 -9.55 25.92 -8.22
CA LEU A 16 -9.08 27.27 -7.87
C LEU A 16 -10.03 27.98 -6.88
N ALA A 17 -11.32 27.75 -7.00
CA ALA A 17 -12.34 28.38 -6.16
C ALA A 17 -12.46 27.71 -4.78
N THR A 18 -12.25 26.38 -4.70
CA THR A 18 -12.45 25.59 -3.48
C THR A 18 -11.14 25.26 -2.75
N GLY A 19 -10.00 25.42 -3.41
CA GLY A 19 -8.69 24.95 -2.93
C GLY A 19 -8.57 23.42 -2.90
N ARG A 20 -9.53 22.69 -3.49
CA ARG A 20 -9.56 21.21 -3.54
C ARG A 20 -9.57 20.71 -4.96
N THR A 21 -8.79 19.64 -5.19
CA THR A 21 -8.73 18.98 -6.50
C THR A 21 -9.81 17.94 -6.68
N MET A 22 -10.42 17.47 -5.58
CA MET A 22 -11.34 16.32 -5.52
C MET A 22 -10.70 15.06 -6.09
N CYS A 23 -9.40 14.89 -5.84
CA CYS A 23 -8.62 13.77 -6.33
C CYS A 23 -7.73 13.21 -5.21
N ILE A 24 -7.69 11.89 -5.08
CA ILE A 24 -6.79 11.17 -4.16
C ILE A 24 -5.76 10.41 -4.98
N GLY A 25 -4.48 10.58 -4.63
CA GLY A 25 -3.38 9.83 -5.21
C GLY A 25 -3.25 8.45 -4.55
N VAL A 26 -3.15 7.40 -5.34
CA VAL A 26 -2.84 6.06 -4.86
C VAL A 26 -1.53 5.63 -5.49
N ILE A 27 -0.51 5.39 -4.64
CA ILE A 27 0.81 4.94 -5.09
C ILE A 27 0.95 3.44 -4.83
N VAL A 28 1.31 2.69 -5.86
CA VAL A 28 1.46 1.23 -5.83
C VAL A 28 2.75 0.81 -6.52
N PRO A 29 3.42 -0.27 -6.09
CA PRO A 29 4.59 -0.82 -6.78
C PRO A 29 4.21 -1.68 -7.99
N PHE A 30 3.03 -2.29 -7.99
CA PHE A 30 2.55 -3.19 -9.05
C PHE A 30 1.06 -2.97 -9.31
N ILE A 31 0.67 -3.10 -10.57
CA ILE A 31 -0.74 -3.00 -11.00
C ILE A 31 -1.29 -4.33 -11.54
N ASP A 32 -0.43 -5.33 -11.72
CA ASP A 32 -0.77 -6.62 -12.36
C ASP A 32 -1.01 -7.76 -11.36
N ARG A 33 -0.84 -7.49 -10.05
CA ARG A 33 -1.05 -8.49 -9.01
C ARG A 33 -2.44 -8.34 -8.37
N TRP A 34 -3.09 -9.46 -8.09
CA TRP A 34 -4.46 -9.54 -7.58
C TRP A 34 -4.72 -8.70 -6.32
N PHE A 35 -3.74 -8.67 -5.40
CA PHE A 35 -3.85 -7.90 -4.15
C PHE A 35 -4.02 -6.40 -4.44
N PHE A 36 -3.15 -5.83 -5.29
CA PHE A 36 -3.21 -4.41 -5.61
C PHE A 36 -4.48 -4.07 -6.38
N ASN A 37 -4.93 -4.93 -7.29
CA ASN A 37 -6.20 -4.75 -7.99
C ASN A 37 -7.39 -4.72 -7.02
N SER A 38 -7.40 -5.61 -6.01
CA SER A 38 -8.47 -5.64 -5.01
C SER A 38 -8.47 -4.37 -4.15
N VAL A 39 -7.30 -3.90 -3.73
CA VAL A 39 -7.16 -2.65 -2.95
C VAL A 39 -7.59 -1.45 -3.80
N LEU A 40 -7.13 -1.37 -5.06
CA LEU A 40 -7.48 -0.29 -5.97
C LEU A 40 -8.98 -0.25 -6.26
N SER A 41 -9.62 -1.40 -6.47
CA SER A 41 -11.07 -1.49 -6.66
C SER A 41 -11.81 -0.95 -5.45
N GLY A 42 -11.48 -1.44 -4.24
CA GLY A 42 -12.13 -0.96 -3.02
C GLY A 42 -11.90 0.53 -2.75
N ALA A 43 -10.68 1.03 -3.02
CA ALA A 43 -10.37 2.45 -2.90
C ALA A 43 -11.16 3.29 -3.90
N SER A 44 -11.22 2.85 -5.18
CA SER A 44 -11.97 3.53 -6.23
C SER A 44 -13.47 3.63 -5.89
N ASP A 45 -14.06 2.54 -5.42
CA ASP A 45 -15.47 2.51 -5.01
C ASP A 45 -15.74 3.47 -3.85
N ALA A 46 -14.92 3.42 -2.80
CA ALA A 46 -15.07 4.28 -1.64
C ALA A 46 -14.88 5.78 -1.99
N LEU A 47 -13.88 6.09 -2.80
CA LEU A 47 -13.59 7.45 -3.25
C LEU A 47 -14.72 7.98 -4.16
N GLY A 48 -15.19 7.15 -5.10
CA GLY A 48 -16.30 7.50 -5.98
C GLY A 48 -17.58 7.85 -5.20
N HIS A 49 -17.93 7.09 -4.16
CA HIS A 49 -19.04 7.39 -3.27
C HIS A 49 -18.85 8.72 -2.50
N ALA A 50 -17.59 9.08 -2.21
CA ALA A 50 -17.26 10.35 -1.55
C ALA A 50 -17.09 11.53 -2.54
N GLY A 51 -17.25 11.29 -3.84
CA GLY A 51 -17.12 12.32 -4.89
C GLY A 51 -15.67 12.65 -5.23
N TYR A 52 -14.73 11.75 -4.95
CA TYR A 52 -13.32 11.89 -5.30
C TYR A 52 -12.96 11.04 -6.50
N ASP A 53 -12.12 11.60 -7.37
CA ASP A 53 -11.41 10.84 -8.41
C ASP A 53 -10.16 10.16 -7.82
N LEU A 54 -9.71 9.06 -8.45
CA LEU A 54 -8.49 8.35 -8.10
C LEU A 54 -7.42 8.60 -9.16
N THR A 55 -6.25 9.10 -8.73
CA THR A 55 -5.07 9.15 -9.59
C THR A 55 -4.09 8.06 -9.17
N LEU A 56 -3.79 7.14 -10.09
CA LEU A 56 -2.88 6.04 -9.86
C LEU A 56 -1.44 6.41 -10.23
N TYR A 57 -0.53 6.17 -9.30
CA TYR A 57 0.91 6.28 -9.48
C TYR A 57 1.54 4.88 -9.36
N ASN A 58 1.94 4.30 -10.49
CA ASN A 58 2.70 3.06 -10.51
C ASN A 58 4.19 3.38 -10.50
N VAL A 59 4.89 3.02 -9.43
CA VAL A 59 6.31 3.35 -9.23
C VAL A 59 7.23 2.17 -9.45
N ALA A 60 6.70 1.00 -9.74
CA ALA A 60 7.44 -0.26 -9.74
C ALA A 60 8.32 -0.36 -8.46
N SER A 61 9.35 -1.20 -8.47
CA SER A 61 10.29 -1.32 -7.34
C SER A 61 11.49 -0.36 -7.47
N ASP A 62 11.35 0.73 -8.22
CA ASP A 62 12.44 1.69 -8.46
C ASP A 62 12.34 2.88 -7.48
N PRO A 63 13.29 3.02 -6.53
CA PRO A 63 13.31 4.12 -5.57
C PRO A 63 13.43 5.49 -6.25
N ALA A 64 14.11 5.58 -7.40
CA ALA A 64 14.25 6.85 -8.12
C ALA A 64 12.92 7.28 -8.75
N ALA A 65 12.19 6.34 -9.37
CA ALA A 65 10.85 6.59 -9.89
C ALA A 65 9.89 6.99 -8.77
N ARG A 66 9.97 6.33 -7.60
CA ARG A 66 9.14 6.66 -6.43
C ARG A 66 9.39 8.08 -5.94
N ARG A 67 10.64 8.49 -5.77
CA ARG A 67 10.99 9.86 -5.38
C ARG A 67 10.51 10.90 -6.39
N ALA A 68 10.67 10.62 -7.69
CA ALA A 68 10.19 11.52 -8.74
C ALA A 68 8.67 11.70 -8.72
N VAL A 69 7.92 10.64 -8.39
CA VAL A 69 6.46 10.73 -8.21
C VAL A 69 6.13 11.58 -6.99
N LEU A 70 6.76 11.32 -5.84
CA LEU A 70 6.55 12.10 -4.62
C LEU A 70 6.86 13.59 -4.86
N ASP A 71 7.99 13.91 -5.46
CA ASP A 71 8.34 15.28 -5.82
C ASP A 71 7.32 15.93 -6.76
N SER A 72 6.85 15.18 -7.76
CA SER A 72 5.83 15.66 -8.70
C SER A 72 4.49 15.95 -8.01
N VAL A 73 4.08 15.11 -7.06
CA VAL A 73 2.84 15.30 -6.28
C VAL A 73 2.98 16.56 -5.41
N ILE A 74 4.13 16.71 -4.71
CA ILE A 74 4.45 17.86 -3.88
C ILE A 74 4.34 19.16 -4.66
N HIS A 75 5.03 19.23 -5.81
CA HIS A 75 5.12 20.48 -6.56
C HIS A 75 3.84 20.85 -7.32
N ARG A 76 3.05 19.88 -7.71
CA ARG A 76 1.90 20.12 -8.59
C ARG A 76 0.55 20.24 -7.89
N ARG A 77 0.47 19.94 -6.60
CA ARG A 77 -0.78 19.97 -5.79
C ARG A 77 -1.98 19.39 -6.54
N ARG A 78 -1.80 18.21 -7.15
CA ARG A 78 -2.82 17.57 -7.99
C ARG A 78 -3.78 16.67 -7.24
N VAL A 79 -3.50 16.43 -5.98
CA VAL A 79 -4.28 15.53 -5.12
C VAL A 79 -4.50 16.16 -3.75
N ASP A 80 -5.62 15.84 -3.13
CA ASP A 80 -6.02 16.32 -1.81
C ASP A 80 -5.56 15.37 -0.69
N GLY A 81 -5.06 14.19 -1.04
CA GLY A 81 -4.53 13.20 -0.12
C GLY A 81 -3.83 12.07 -0.86
N MET A 82 -3.13 11.22 -0.10
CA MET A 82 -2.35 10.10 -0.64
C MET A 82 -2.63 8.79 0.10
N ILE A 83 -2.69 7.71 -0.67
CA ILE A 83 -2.73 6.33 -0.17
C ILE A 83 -1.48 5.63 -0.70
N ALA A 84 -0.58 5.20 0.20
CA ALA A 84 0.59 4.39 -0.14
C ALA A 84 0.26 2.92 0.12
N VAL A 85 0.29 2.08 -0.92
CA VAL A 85 -0.07 0.66 -0.80
C VAL A 85 1.17 -0.20 -0.83
N SER A 86 1.43 -0.89 0.27
CA SER A 86 2.56 -1.81 0.44
C SER A 86 3.90 -1.22 -0.02
N LEU A 87 4.19 -0.01 0.40
CA LEU A 87 5.45 0.68 0.19
C LEU A 87 6.12 0.91 1.53
N GLU A 88 7.33 0.41 1.71
CA GLU A 88 8.21 0.84 2.78
C GLU A 88 8.85 2.16 2.35
N LEU A 89 8.31 3.24 2.91
CA LEU A 89 8.88 4.56 2.72
C LEU A 89 10.12 4.71 3.60
N ASP A 90 11.22 5.11 3.03
CA ASP A 90 12.41 5.46 3.81
C ASP A 90 12.16 6.73 4.64
N ALA A 91 13.10 7.08 5.53
CA ALA A 91 12.95 8.24 6.40
C ALA A 91 12.80 9.55 5.61
N VAL A 92 13.49 9.66 4.46
CA VAL A 92 13.44 10.85 3.59
C VAL A 92 12.08 10.95 2.90
N GLU A 93 11.59 9.85 2.35
CA GLU A 93 10.28 9.76 1.69
C GLU A 93 9.13 10.01 2.69
N SER A 94 9.23 9.44 3.88
CA SER A 94 8.28 9.67 4.98
C SER A 94 8.25 11.13 5.40
N GLU A 95 9.42 11.77 5.50
CA GLU A 95 9.52 13.21 5.79
C GLU A 95 8.99 14.07 4.64
N GLN A 96 9.26 13.69 3.39
CA GLN A 96 8.69 14.36 2.22
C GLN A 96 7.16 14.30 2.23
N LEU A 97 6.58 13.13 2.51
CA LEU A 97 5.13 12.98 2.64
C LEU A 97 4.56 13.78 3.82
N ALA A 98 5.26 13.80 4.95
CA ALA A 98 4.83 14.58 6.10
C ALA A 98 4.89 16.10 5.86
N ARG A 99 5.78 16.56 4.98
CA ARG A 99 5.87 17.97 4.54
C ARG A 99 4.80 18.34 3.50
N LEU A 100 4.16 17.33 2.86
CA LEU A 100 2.96 17.58 2.10
C LEU A 100 1.89 18.02 3.10
N ASP A 101 1.40 19.21 2.98
CA ASP A 101 0.24 19.70 3.75
C ASP A 101 -1.06 19.01 3.28
N ILE A 102 -0.98 17.69 3.02
CA ILE A 102 -2.09 16.83 2.61
C ILE A 102 -2.07 15.55 3.45
N PRO A 103 -3.24 15.01 3.82
CA PRO A 103 -3.33 13.75 4.55
C PRO A 103 -2.78 12.57 3.73
N ALA A 104 -2.03 11.70 4.39
CA ALA A 104 -1.52 10.48 3.80
C ALA A 104 -1.77 9.29 4.73
N VAL A 105 -2.06 8.13 4.15
CA VAL A 105 -2.24 6.85 4.86
C VAL A 105 -1.47 5.75 4.15
N ALA A 106 -1.01 4.75 4.92
CA ALA A 106 -0.35 3.57 4.39
C ALA A 106 -1.25 2.34 4.50
N ILE A 107 -1.19 1.43 3.52
CA ILE A 107 -1.89 0.14 3.54
C ILE A 107 -0.87 -0.97 3.26
N GLY A 108 -0.82 -1.98 4.13
CA GLY A 108 -0.06 -3.22 3.90
C GLY A 108 1.43 -3.15 4.17
N GLY A 109 1.94 -2.08 4.76
CA GLY A 109 3.34 -1.95 5.17
C GLY A 109 3.48 -1.33 6.54
N PRO A 110 4.63 -1.50 7.22
CA PRO A 110 4.92 -0.76 8.42
C PRO A 110 5.09 0.72 8.06
N SER A 111 4.48 1.58 8.84
CA SER A 111 4.71 3.02 8.74
C SER A 111 4.99 3.58 10.12
N GLN A 112 6.10 4.31 10.26
CA GLN A 112 6.46 4.96 11.51
C GLN A 112 5.80 6.33 11.65
N ASN A 113 5.52 7.00 10.54
CA ASN A 113 5.13 8.42 10.51
C ASN A 113 3.75 8.67 9.87
N LEU A 114 3.10 7.64 9.34
CA LEU A 114 1.77 7.76 8.74
C LEU A 114 0.79 6.84 9.45
N PRO A 115 -0.49 7.24 9.57
CA PRO A 115 -1.54 6.28 9.89
C PRO A 115 -1.47 5.09 8.94
N ALA A 116 -1.49 3.87 9.48
CA ALA A 116 -1.33 2.68 8.68
C ALA A 116 -2.39 1.63 9.00
N LEU A 117 -2.91 0.98 7.95
CA LEU A 117 -3.65 -0.25 8.03
C LEU A 117 -2.71 -1.39 7.65
N SER A 118 -2.26 -2.18 8.61
CA SER A 118 -1.33 -3.29 8.41
C SER A 118 -1.81 -4.56 9.09
N ILE A 119 -1.30 -5.68 8.59
CA ILE A 119 -1.51 -7.01 9.16
C ILE A 119 -0.19 -7.44 9.80
N ASP A 120 -0.24 -8.15 10.91
CA ASP A 120 0.95 -8.82 11.45
C ASP A 120 1.18 -10.13 10.68
N ASP A 121 1.96 -10.03 9.61
CA ASP A 121 2.29 -11.16 8.74
C ASP A 121 3.04 -12.29 9.45
N THR A 122 3.82 -11.97 10.49
CA THR A 122 4.49 -12.97 11.33
C THR A 122 3.47 -13.75 12.14
N ALA A 123 2.56 -13.04 12.81
CA ALA A 123 1.52 -13.68 13.63
C ALA A 123 0.57 -14.54 12.78
N ILE A 124 0.19 -14.06 11.59
CA ILE A 124 -0.71 -14.82 10.69
C ILE A 124 -0.04 -16.10 10.17
N ALA A 125 1.22 -16.03 9.73
CA ALA A 125 1.94 -17.19 9.27
C ALA A 125 2.18 -18.21 10.40
N ARG A 126 2.48 -17.71 11.60
CA ARG A 126 2.57 -18.54 12.80
C ARG A 126 1.24 -19.23 13.09
N LEU A 127 0.13 -18.50 13.11
CA LEU A 127 -1.20 -19.05 13.35
C LEU A 127 -1.55 -20.17 12.37
N ALA A 128 -1.27 -19.97 11.07
CA ALA A 128 -1.51 -20.98 10.05
C ALA A 128 -0.65 -22.23 10.26
N THR A 129 0.61 -22.07 10.63
CA THR A 129 1.54 -23.17 10.87
C THR A 129 1.17 -23.92 12.17
N ASP A 130 0.86 -23.21 13.25
CA ASP A 130 0.38 -23.78 14.52
C ASP A 130 -0.88 -24.61 14.30
N HIS A 131 -1.79 -24.14 13.43
CA HIS A 131 -2.99 -24.92 13.06
C HIS A 131 -2.64 -26.26 12.43
N LEU A 132 -1.71 -26.29 11.46
CA LEU A 132 -1.26 -27.53 10.84
C LEU A 132 -0.57 -28.47 11.84
N ILE A 133 0.23 -27.91 12.74
CA ILE A 133 0.89 -28.67 13.83
C ILE A 133 -0.16 -29.30 14.77
N ALA A 134 -1.20 -28.54 15.13
CA ALA A 134 -2.28 -29.02 15.99
C ALA A 134 -3.09 -30.15 15.33
N LEU A 135 -3.17 -30.18 13.99
CA LEU A 135 -3.76 -31.29 13.22
C LEU A 135 -2.84 -32.53 13.11
N GLY A 136 -1.64 -32.49 13.71
CA GLY A 136 -0.69 -33.59 13.75
C GLY A 136 0.32 -33.60 12.61
N HIS A 137 0.33 -32.57 11.74
CA HIS A 137 1.33 -32.49 10.68
C HIS A 137 2.71 -32.16 11.27
N ARG A 138 3.75 -32.86 10.78
CA ARG A 138 5.15 -32.69 11.18
C ARG A 138 6.07 -32.34 10.02
N ARG A 139 5.60 -32.53 8.79
CA ARG A 139 6.29 -32.18 7.56
C ARG A 139 5.49 -31.08 6.88
N ILE A 140 5.84 -29.84 7.17
CA ILE A 140 5.13 -28.64 6.71
C ILE A 140 6.12 -27.84 5.86
N ALA A 141 5.74 -27.52 4.63
CA ALA A 141 6.54 -26.69 3.74
C ALA A 141 5.95 -25.28 3.66
N HIS A 142 6.80 -24.29 3.54
CA HIS A 142 6.44 -22.89 3.31
C HIS A 142 6.87 -22.48 1.90
N LEU A 143 5.89 -22.06 1.08
CA LEU A 143 6.16 -21.46 -0.21
C LEU A 143 6.24 -19.94 -0.01
N GLY A 144 7.43 -19.41 -0.04
CA GLY A 144 7.72 -17.97 0.07
C GLY A 144 8.08 -17.33 -1.26
N GLY A 145 8.14 -16.00 -1.28
CA GLY A 145 8.77 -15.26 -2.38
C GLY A 145 10.30 -15.40 -2.33
N ASP A 146 10.94 -15.17 -3.47
CA ASP A 146 12.40 -15.09 -3.53
C ASP A 146 12.88 -13.84 -2.75
N PRO A 147 13.76 -13.99 -1.74
CA PRO A 147 14.30 -12.86 -1.01
C PRO A 147 15.00 -11.80 -1.87
N ALA A 148 15.50 -12.18 -3.04
CA ALA A 148 16.09 -11.24 -4.00
C ALA A 148 15.06 -10.26 -4.60
N PHE A 149 13.78 -10.60 -4.54
CA PHE A 149 12.66 -9.75 -4.98
C PHE A 149 11.89 -9.12 -3.81
N ASP A 150 12.40 -9.24 -2.60
CA ASP A 150 11.81 -8.65 -1.37
C ASP A 150 12.13 -7.15 -1.27
N LEU A 151 12.17 -6.48 -2.42
CA LEU A 151 12.37 -5.04 -2.55
C LEU A 151 11.16 -4.33 -1.95
N ASP A 152 11.36 -3.64 -0.85
CA ASP A 152 10.38 -2.83 -0.11
C ASP A 152 9.22 -3.60 0.58
N PHE A 153 9.25 -4.95 0.54
CA PHE A 153 8.19 -5.79 1.10
C PHE A 153 8.77 -6.86 2.01
N HIS A 154 8.99 -6.59 3.25
CA HIS A 154 9.38 -7.65 4.20
C HIS A 154 8.24 -8.66 4.50
N ILE A 155 7.14 -8.65 3.74
CA ILE A 155 6.00 -9.56 3.93
C ILE A 155 6.42 -11.03 3.79
N PRO A 156 7.10 -11.47 2.70
CA PRO A 156 7.59 -12.84 2.57
C PRO A 156 8.51 -13.24 3.72
N THR A 157 9.45 -12.37 4.07
CA THR A 157 10.39 -12.59 5.18
C THR A 157 9.67 -12.71 6.52
N ARG A 158 8.69 -11.87 6.81
CA ARG A 158 7.88 -11.93 8.05
C ARG A 158 7.05 -13.20 8.14
N ARG A 159 6.42 -13.61 7.02
CA ARG A 159 5.67 -14.87 6.98
C ARG A 159 6.58 -16.07 7.19
N ARG A 160 7.76 -16.07 6.57
CA ARG A 160 8.77 -17.09 6.83
C ARG A 160 9.18 -17.13 8.30
N GLN A 161 9.44 -15.98 8.92
CA GLN A 161 9.74 -15.91 10.35
C GLN A 161 8.63 -16.52 11.22
N GLY A 162 7.36 -16.21 10.93
CA GLY A 162 6.22 -16.78 11.64
C GLY A 162 6.14 -18.31 11.51
N TYR A 163 6.35 -18.82 10.30
CA TYR A 163 6.46 -20.25 10.04
C TYR A 163 7.58 -20.91 10.83
N GLU A 164 8.80 -20.39 10.77
CA GLU A 164 9.97 -20.90 11.51
C GLU A 164 9.75 -20.87 13.02
N GLN A 165 9.18 -19.79 13.56
CA GLN A 165 8.85 -19.68 14.99
C GLN A 165 7.87 -20.76 15.45
N ALA A 166 6.85 -21.07 14.64
CA ALA A 166 5.88 -22.11 14.97
C ALA A 166 6.52 -23.49 15.00
N LEU A 167 7.36 -23.81 14.02
CA LEU A 167 8.08 -25.08 13.96
C LEU A 167 9.03 -25.23 15.16
N MET A 168 9.82 -24.22 15.46
CA MET A 168 10.75 -24.22 16.60
C MET A 168 10.02 -24.40 17.92
N ALA A 169 8.87 -23.74 18.12
CA ALA A 169 8.05 -23.86 19.32
C ALA A 169 7.48 -25.28 19.51
N ALA A 170 7.37 -26.07 18.44
CA ALA A 170 6.87 -27.44 18.46
C ALA A 170 7.99 -28.49 18.34
N ASP A 171 9.27 -28.10 18.50
CA ASP A 171 10.45 -28.96 18.34
C ASP A 171 10.51 -29.67 16.98
N ILE A 172 10.03 -29.00 15.92
CA ILE A 172 10.08 -29.49 14.55
C ILE A 172 11.25 -28.80 13.83
N PRO A 173 12.19 -29.56 13.22
CA PRO A 173 13.30 -28.96 12.50
C PRO A 173 12.82 -28.19 11.27
N VAL A 174 13.42 -27.04 11.03
CA VAL A 174 13.23 -26.27 9.79
C VAL A 174 14.15 -26.88 8.74
N GLU A 175 13.57 -27.55 7.76
CA GLU A 175 14.32 -28.05 6.61
C GLU A 175 14.53 -26.94 5.58
N PRO A 176 15.70 -26.86 4.91
CA PRO A 176 16.01 -25.83 3.92
C PRO A 176 15.15 -25.91 2.66
#